data_99ecb791a406cd2a566bbaa984d04ffd
#
_entry.id   99ecb791a406cd2a566bbaa984d04ffd
#
_cell.length_a   1.000
_cell.length_b   1.000
_cell.length_c   1.000
_cell.angle_alpha   90.00
_cell.angle_beta   90.00
_cell.angle_gamma   90.00
#
_symmetry.space_group_name_H-M   'P 1'
#
loop_
_entity.id
_entity.type
_entity.pdbx_description
1 polymer ?
#
loop_
_entity_poly.entity_id
_entity_poly.type
_entity_poly.pdbx_seq_one_letter_code
_entity_poly.pdbx_strand_id
1 'polypeptide(L)'
;MFLLLAFAYANRITFRAEQSYFGDPVVFESHSPYQRLVVTQWKNDTRLYINGNLQFSSRDEARYHEALVLPAMQMVQKAENVLILGGGDGLAAREVLKYPQVKQLTLVDLDPEMTKTFRTSATLSSLNR
;
A
#
# COMPACT_ATOMS: atom_id res chain seq x y z
N MET A 1 25.58 30.04 13.75
CA MET A 1 24.57 30.70 12.92
C MET A 1 24.13 29.83 11.73
N PHE A 2 25.03 29.23 10.97
CA PHE A 2 24.70 28.35 9.83
C PHE A 2 23.87 27.10 10.21
N LEU A 3 24.20 26.44 11.31
CA LEU A 3 23.50 25.23 11.81
C LEU A 3 22.05 25.51 12.21
N LEU A 4 21.76 26.65 12.83
CA LEU A 4 20.39 27.03 13.21
C LEU A 4 19.51 27.33 11.99
N LEU A 5 20.09 27.93 10.96
CA LEU A 5 19.40 28.16 9.67
C LEU A 5 19.15 26.81 8.95
N ALA A 6 20.13 25.91 8.93
CA ALA A 6 19.96 24.57 8.36
C ALA A 6 18.85 23.78 9.08
N PHE A 7 18.76 23.90 10.40
CA PHE A 7 17.69 23.26 11.19
C PHE A 7 16.31 23.87 10.89
N ALA A 8 16.24 25.20 10.74
CA ALA A 8 14.98 25.89 10.39
C ALA A 8 14.46 25.51 8.99
N TYR A 9 15.36 25.16 8.07
CA TYR A 9 15.01 24.76 6.69
C TYR A 9 15.05 23.24 6.48
N ALA A 10 15.40 22.45 7.48
CA ALA A 10 15.56 21.01 7.36
C ALA A 10 14.32 20.34 6.74
N ASN A 11 13.12 20.65 7.22
CA ASN A 11 11.87 20.09 6.72
C ASN A 11 11.63 20.42 5.22
N ARG A 12 12.00 21.63 4.78
CA ARG A 12 11.84 22.02 3.36
C ARG A 12 12.86 21.32 2.48
N ILE A 13 14.08 21.13 2.96
CA ILE A 13 15.14 20.44 2.24
C ILE A 13 14.79 18.96 2.11
N THR A 14 14.37 18.32 3.21
CA THR A 14 13.95 16.92 3.23
C THR A 14 12.76 16.71 2.29
N PHE A 15 11.73 17.54 2.38
CA PHE A 15 10.56 17.46 1.50
C PHE A 15 10.94 17.55 0.01
N ARG A 16 11.83 18.48 -0.36
CA ARG A 16 12.29 18.63 -1.75
C ARG A 16 13.14 17.45 -2.22
N ALA A 17 14.02 16.94 -1.33
CA ALA A 17 14.82 15.77 -1.63
C ALA A 17 13.94 14.52 -1.87
N GLU A 18 12.90 14.34 -1.07
CA GLU A 18 11.95 13.25 -1.23
C GLU A 18 11.12 13.36 -2.50
N GLN A 19 10.61 14.54 -2.81
CA GLN A 19 9.93 14.79 -4.09
C GLN A 19 10.82 14.44 -5.28
N SER A 20 12.11 14.78 -5.19
CA SER A 20 13.09 14.44 -6.23
C SER A 20 13.38 12.94 -6.31
N TYR A 21 13.35 12.24 -5.16
CA TYR A 21 13.61 10.80 -5.10
C TYR A 21 12.49 9.98 -5.73
N PHE A 22 11.23 10.31 -5.43
CA PHE A 22 10.07 9.57 -5.94
C PHE A 22 9.65 9.99 -7.36
N GLY A 23 10.08 11.15 -7.83
CA GLY A 23 9.75 11.68 -9.16
C GLY A 23 8.32 12.20 -9.30
N ASP A 24 7.40 11.74 -8.46
CA ASP A 24 5.99 12.16 -8.42
C ASP A 24 5.67 12.85 -7.09
N PRO A 25 4.64 13.73 -7.03
CA PRO A 25 4.23 14.40 -5.81
C PRO A 25 3.89 13.40 -4.69
N VAL A 26 4.55 13.55 -3.53
CA VAL A 26 4.20 12.81 -2.31
C VAL A 26 2.92 13.42 -1.74
N VAL A 27 1.87 12.60 -1.60
CA VAL A 27 0.56 13.01 -1.08
C VAL A 27 0.28 12.49 0.32
N PHE A 28 1.00 11.47 0.74
CA PHE A 28 0.90 10.90 2.08
C PHE A 28 2.23 10.25 2.48
N GLU A 29 2.55 10.38 3.75
CA GLU A 29 3.68 9.72 4.38
C GLU A 29 3.32 9.31 5.81
N SER A 30 3.73 8.12 6.21
CA SER A 30 3.62 7.62 7.57
C SER A 30 4.82 6.76 7.93
N HIS A 31 5.20 6.80 9.21
CA HIS A 31 6.22 5.95 9.78
C HIS A 31 5.63 5.13 10.91
N SER A 32 5.88 3.84 10.87
CA SER A 32 5.59 2.90 11.94
C SER A 32 6.89 2.30 12.48
N PRO A 33 6.86 1.54 13.58
CA PRO A 33 8.03 0.77 14.02
C PRO A 33 8.52 -0.28 13.01
N TYR A 34 7.72 -0.62 12.03
CA TYR A 34 7.97 -1.70 11.07
C TYR A 34 8.42 -1.19 9.71
N GLN A 35 7.82 -0.09 9.25
CA GLN A 35 8.03 0.39 7.89
C GLN A 35 7.68 1.88 7.72
N ARG A 36 8.25 2.46 6.67
CA ARG A 36 7.88 3.77 6.17
C ARG A 36 6.96 3.59 4.96
N LEU A 37 5.78 4.19 5.01
CA LEU A 37 4.82 4.24 3.91
C LEU A 37 4.89 5.60 3.23
N VAL A 38 5.03 5.62 1.92
CA VAL A 38 4.96 6.83 1.10
C VAL A 38 3.99 6.58 -0.04
N VAL A 39 3.05 7.49 -0.20
CA VAL A 39 2.11 7.47 -1.33
C VAL A 39 2.40 8.67 -2.21
N THR A 40 2.62 8.42 -3.48
CA THR A 40 2.71 9.45 -4.51
C THR A 40 1.49 9.41 -5.41
N GLN A 41 1.16 10.55 -6.00
CA GLN A 41 0.07 10.64 -6.96
C GLN A 41 0.44 11.55 -8.13
N TRP A 42 0.33 11.03 -9.33
CA TRP A 42 0.47 11.80 -10.55
C TRP A 42 -0.64 11.46 -11.55
N LYS A 43 -1.45 12.44 -11.89
CA LYS A 43 -2.64 12.25 -12.73
C LYS A 43 -3.57 11.18 -12.12
N ASN A 44 -3.78 10.07 -12.83
CA ASN A 44 -4.61 8.93 -12.42
C ASN A 44 -3.78 7.75 -11.89
N ASP A 45 -2.52 7.97 -11.52
CA ASP A 45 -1.64 6.94 -10.97
C ASP A 45 -1.33 7.23 -9.51
N THR A 46 -1.73 6.32 -8.64
CA THR A 46 -1.40 6.32 -7.22
C THR A 46 -0.40 5.20 -6.97
N ARG A 47 0.75 5.54 -6.39
CA ARG A 47 1.81 4.56 -6.10
C ARG A 47 2.06 4.49 -4.62
N LEU A 48 2.18 3.27 -4.11
CA LEU A 48 2.63 3.01 -2.74
C LEU A 48 4.08 2.54 -2.75
N TYR A 49 4.87 3.14 -1.87
CA TYR A 49 6.24 2.73 -1.59
C TYR A 49 6.34 2.29 -0.13
N ILE A 50 7.02 1.17 0.09
CA ILE A 50 7.37 0.66 1.42
C ILE A 50 8.88 0.68 1.55
N ASN A 51 9.39 1.43 2.53
CA ASN A 51 10.83 1.60 2.75
C ASN A 51 11.60 2.04 1.48
N GLY A 52 10.96 2.91 0.66
CA GLY A 52 11.52 3.40 -0.59
C GLY A 52 11.35 2.49 -1.80
N ASN A 53 10.84 1.26 -1.64
CA ASN A 53 10.60 0.33 -2.73
C ASN A 53 9.15 0.41 -3.20
N LEU A 54 8.95 0.45 -4.53
CA LEU A 54 7.61 0.46 -5.11
C LEU A 54 6.89 -0.85 -4.79
N GLN A 55 5.78 -0.75 -4.08
CA GLN A 55 4.90 -1.88 -3.76
C GLN A 55 3.88 -2.11 -4.87
N PHE A 56 3.21 -1.06 -5.29
CA PHE A 56 2.30 -1.11 -6.44
C PHE A 56 2.10 0.27 -7.10
N SER A 57 1.60 0.26 -8.32
CA SER A 57 0.97 1.38 -9.01
C SER A 57 -0.50 1.04 -9.28
N SER A 58 -1.41 1.96 -9.04
CA SER A 58 -2.84 1.76 -9.25
C SER A 58 -3.23 1.43 -10.70
N ARG A 59 -2.33 1.67 -11.64
CA ARG A 59 -2.51 1.35 -13.06
C ARG A 59 -2.24 -0.11 -13.39
N ASP A 60 -1.51 -0.83 -12.53
CA ASP A 60 -1.01 -2.18 -12.81
C ASP A 60 -1.21 -3.17 -11.65
N GLU A 61 -1.61 -2.70 -10.47
CA GLU A 61 -1.73 -3.51 -9.27
C GLU A 61 -2.70 -4.69 -9.43
N ALA A 62 -3.75 -4.53 -10.21
CA ALA A 62 -4.75 -5.58 -10.42
C ALA A 62 -4.12 -6.84 -11.02
N ARG A 63 -3.21 -6.69 -12.00
CA ARG A 63 -2.50 -7.83 -12.60
C ARG A 63 -1.65 -8.59 -11.59
N TYR A 64 -0.96 -7.85 -10.71
CA TYR A 64 -0.15 -8.45 -9.66
C TYR A 64 -1.02 -9.25 -8.69
N HIS A 65 -2.09 -8.63 -8.17
CA HIS A 65 -2.93 -9.26 -7.16
C HIS A 65 -3.76 -10.41 -7.73
N GLU A 66 -4.22 -10.31 -8.97
CA GLU A 66 -4.84 -11.44 -9.68
C GLU A 66 -3.86 -12.59 -9.87
N ALA A 67 -2.64 -12.33 -10.32
CA ALA A 67 -1.61 -13.36 -10.49
C ALA A 67 -1.19 -14.02 -9.17
N LEU A 68 -1.25 -13.28 -8.06
CA LEU A 68 -0.97 -13.79 -6.73
C LEU A 68 -2.09 -14.72 -6.23
N VAL A 69 -3.34 -14.33 -6.40
CA VAL A 69 -4.50 -15.00 -5.79
C VAL A 69 -5.05 -16.11 -6.69
N LEU A 70 -5.17 -15.89 -7.99
CA LEU A 70 -5.83 -16.80 -8.92
C LEU A 70 -5.27 -18.24 -8.89
N PRO A 71 -3.94 -18.48 -8.96
CA PRO A 71 -3.41 -19.84 -8.95
C PRO A 71 -3.76 -20.59 -7.65
N ALA A 72 -3.60 -19.93 -6.50
CA ALA A 72 -3.92 -20.54 -5.20
C ALA A 72 -5.39 -20.91 -5.09
N MET A 73 -6.29 -20.02 -5.52
CA MET A 73 -7.74 -20.25 -5.46
C MET A 73 -8.21 -21.34 -6.45
N GLN A 74 -7.52 -21.49 -7.57
CA GLN A 74 -7.83 -22.55 -8.56
C GLN A 74 -7.31 -23.93 -8.16
N MET A 75 -6.24 -24.01 -7.38
CA MET A 75 -5.67 -25.29 -6.92
C MET A 75 -6.52 -25.95 -5.84
N VAL A 76 -7.38 -25.24 -5.15
CA VAL A 76 -8.19 -25.71 -4.05
C VAL A 76 -9.65 -25.87 -4.47
N GLN A 77 -10.19 -27.09 -4.43
CA GLN A 77 -11.58 -27.36 -4.86
C GLN A 77 -12.64 -26.62 -4.05
N LYS A 78 -12.40 -26.38 -2.74
CA LYS A 78 -13.30 -25.68 -1.84
C LYS A 78 -12.51 -24.73 -0.93
N ALA A 79 -12.14 -23.57 -1.44
CA ALA A 79 -11.51 -22.51 -0.67
C ALA A 79 -12.55 -21.72 0.15
N GLU A 80 -13.13 -22.33 1.19
CA GLU A 80 -14.15 -21.68 2.03
C GLU A 80 -13.52 -20.75 3.09
N ASN A 81 -12.34 -21.13 3.61
CA ASN A 81 -11.61 -20.37 4.60
C ASN A 81 -10.24 -20.00 4.04
N VAL A 82 -9.95 -18.73 3.99
CA VAL A 82 -8.70 -18.20 3.41
C VAL A 82 -7.96 -17.38 4.46
N LEU A 83 -6.65 -17.60 4.57
CA LEU A 83 -5.74 -16.83 5.39
C LEU A 83 -4.77 -16.09 4.47
N ILE A 84 -4.66 -14.78 4.66
CA ILE A 84 -3.65 -13.93 4.01
C ILE A 84 -2.67 -13.48 5.10
N LEU A 85 -1.38 -13.72 4.87
CA LEU A 85 -0.30 -13.24 5.72
C LEU A 85 0.39 -12.06 5.04
N GLY A 86 0.32 -10.88 5.67
CA GLY A 86 0.66 -9.60 5.06
C GLY A 86 -0.51 -9.02 4.25
N GLY A 87 -0.21 -8.09 3.35
CA GLY A 87 -1.22 -7.51 2.45
C GLY A 87 -2.25 -6.63 3.16
N GLY A 88 -1.81 -5.90 4.21
CA GLY A 88 -2.66 -4.98 4.97
C GLY A 88 -3.27 -3.84 4.16
N ASP A 89 -2.83 -3.67 2.91
CA ASP A 89 -3.46 -2.82 1.90
C ASP A 89 -4.85 -3.33 1.46
N GLY A 90 -5.14 -4.62 1.64
CA GLY A 90 -6.42 -5.24 1.32
C GLY A 90 -6.60 -5.63 -0.16
N LEU A 91 -5.63 -5.36 -1.04
CA LEU A 91 -5.79 -5.59 -2.48
C LEU A 91 -5.85 -7.09 -2.81
N ALA A 92 -5.04 -7.92 -2.15
CA ALA A 92 -5.16 -9.38 -2.26
C ALA A 92 -6.50 -9.88 -1.67
N ALA A 93 -6.96 -9.29 -0.57
CA ALA A 93 -8.25 -9.63 0.03
C ALA A 93 -9.41 -9.31 -0.94
N ARG A 94 -9.35 -8.19 -1.65
CA ARG A 94 -10.31 -7.84 -2.71
C ARG A 94 -10.40 -8.95 -3.76
N GLU A 95 -9.27 -9.47 -4.23
CA GLU A 95 -9.25 -10.54 -5.23
C GLU A 95 -9.83 -11.85 -4.68
N VAL A 96 -9.49 -12.22 -3.45
CA VAL A 96 -10.05 -13.42 -2.79
C VAL A 96 -11.58 -13.31 -2.63
N LEU A 97 -12.10 -12.14 -2.29
CA LEU A 97 -13.53 -11.92 -2.08
C LEU A 97 -14.37 -11.95 -3.37
N LYS A 98 -13.75 -11.98 -4.55
CA LYS A 98 -14.44 -12.25 -5.82
C LYS A 98 -14.95 -13.70 -5.93
N TYR A 99 -14.46 -14.60 -5.08
CA TYR A 99 -14.83 -16.02 -5.10
C TYR A 99 -16.02 -16.29 -4.18
N PRO A 100 -17.20 -16.66 -4.71
CA PRO A 100 -18.44 -16.78 -3.92
C PRO A 100 -18.42 -17.95 -2.91
N GLN A 101 -17.49 -18.90 -3.07
CA GLN A 101 -17.33 -20.01 -2.14
C GLN A 101 -16.60 -19.62 -0.85
N VAL A 102 -15.91 -18.47 -0.81
CA VAL A 102 -15.21 -17.98 0.38
C VAL A 102 -16.23 -17.56 1.43
N LYS A 103 -16.21 -18.23 2.58
CA LYS A 103 -17.09 -17.95 3.73
C LYS A 103 -16.38 -17.09 4.77
N GLN A 104 -15.07 -17.31 4.92
CA GLN A 104 -14.26 -16.59 5.88
C GLN A 104 -12.91 -16.22 5.28
N LEU A 105 -12.56 -14.96 5.39
CA LEU A 105 -11.23 -14.41 5.06
C LEU A 105 -10.62 -13.82 6.33
N THR A 106 -9.44 -14.31 6.68
CA THR A 106 -8.62 -13.74 7.76
C THR A 106 -7.37 -13.13 7.15
N LEU A 107 -7.15 -11.83 7.40
CA LEU A 107 -5.93 -11.13 7.01
C LEU A 107 -5.15 -10.77 8.26
N VAL A 108 -3.87 -11.13 8.29
CA VAL A 108 -2.95 -10.81 9.39
C VAL A 108 -1.77 -10.03 8.82
N ASP A 109 -1.67 -8.76 9.18
CA ASP A 109 -0.55 -7.91 8.82
C ASP A 109 0.26 -7.53 10.06
N LEU A 110 1.57 -7.39 9.89
CA LEU A 110 2.48 -7.00 10.95
C LEU A 110 2.28 -5.54 11.34
N ASP A 111 1.94 -4.69 10.36
CA ASP A 111 1.85 -3.24 10.54
C ASP A 111 0.41 -2.75 10.53
N PRO A 112 -0.17 -2.43 11.71
CA PRO A 112 -1.53 -1.88 11.78
C PRO A 112 -1.68 -0.55 11.05
N GLU A 113 -0.59 0.20 10.84
CA GLU A 113 -0.64 1.48 10.12
C GLU A 113 -0.97 1.28 8.64
N MET A 114 -0.51 0.17 8.02
CA MET A 114 -0.89 -0.19 6.65
C MET A 114 -2.42 -0.32 6.54
N THR A 115 -3.01 -1.18 7.35
CA THR A 115 -4.46 -1.43 7.34
C THR A 115 -5.26 -0.17 7.66
N LYS A 116 -4.81 0.63 8.65
CA LYS A 116 -5.44 1.88 9.01
C LYS A 116 -5.41 2.87 7.84
N THR A 117 -4.26 3.05 7.19
CA THR A 117 -4.08 3.96 6.07
C THR A 117 -5.03 3.62 4.91
N PHE A 118 -5.14 2.34 4.54
CA PHE A 118 -6.05 1.90 3.48
C PHE A 118 -7.53 1.98 3.84
N ARG A 119 -7.86 1.95 5.12
CA ARG A 119 -9.25 2.15 5.59
C ARG A 119 -9.66 3.61 5.64
N THR A 120 -8.75 4.51 6.00
CA THR A 120 -9.08 5.92 6.32
C THR A 120 -8.83 6.88 5.15
N SER A 121 -7.89 6.56 4.26
CA SER A 121 -7.62 7.38 3.08
C SER A 121 -8.68 7.14 2.00
N ALA A 122 -9.40 8.18 1.58
CA ALA A 122 -10.41 8.08 0.53
C ALA A 122 -9.81 7.57 -0.79
N THR A 123 -8.61 8.03 -1.15
CA THR A 123 -7.91 7.61 -2.37
C THR A 123 -7.53 6.13 -2.32
N LEU A 124 -6.91 5.68 -1.22
CA LEU A 124 -6.44 4.29 -1.11
C LEU A 124 -7.59 3.31 -0.89
N SER A 125 -8.60 3.67 -0.10
CA SER A 125 -9.78 2.82 0.11
C SER A 125 -10.58 2.60 -1.16
N SER A 126 -10.52 3.53 -2.12
CA SER A 126 -11.19 3.36 -3.42
C SER A 126 -10.57 2.25 -4.29
N LEU A 127 -9.32 1.89 -4.06
CA LEU A 127 -8.64 0.78 -4.76
C LEU A 127 -9.19 -0.59 -4.34
N ASN A 128 -9.84 -0.68 -3.18
CA ASN A 128 -10.43 -1.92 -2.63
C ASN A 128 -11.92 -2.10 -2.99
N ARG A 129 -12.44 -1.32 -3.92
CA ARG A 129 -13.85 -1.39 -4.35
C ARG A 129 -14.03 -2.16 -5.64
#